data_3c10b9c82b7ddc3ed0f19abe1e466b1f
#
_entry.id   3c10b9c82b7ddc3ed0f19abe1e466b1f
#
_cell.length_a   1.000
_cell.length_b   1.000
_cell.length_c   1.000
_cell.angle_alpha   90.00
_cell.angle_beta   90.00
_cell.angle_gamma   90.00
#
_symmetry.space_group_name_H-M   'P 1'
#
loop_
_entity.id
_entity.type
_entity.pdbx_description
1 polymer ?
#
loop_
_entity_poly.entity_id
_entity_poly.type
_entity_poly.pdbx_seq_one_letter_code
_entity_poly.pdbx_strand_id
1 'polypeptide(L)'
;MSKKELLSSGYDITSDMNFMKTLYPVPHELNIQLDTLYNLALKGKKSSIKKFITLIEKYPKVPALKNYLSVLYSNMDNMDKSYEVNHWIVAEHPEYVFGKINMAIEYYLKKEYSKIPEVLGKSMDLKKLYPERDTFHIVEVSGFFKIAILYLSAVGEMEQAQIRLDILTEIAPESDDLEIAKTNFHIAKMKNSYNNFSKTNKDSVDVDVKKTILTDIETQPEFNHKQINLLYENDFLIDKNLITDILKLPRQSLIEDLNKVLDDSIIRFNFFLLKADNEDFDDKYFYFVMHALFLLAEIEASESVENILEVLRQDDEYMDFYLGDTLTEFMWLVIYKTAYPKLDIYKKYMFEPGLYTFCKASVSEMVNQTALHQTNRRNEVIEWYRDIFRFFLKSSNKENVIDSNLIGSLIHEVLDFKGVELMPEIEKLYEKEIVDLLACGDLKEVKKYLADPKDRVSKEKIISIFDLYKKIQTWNANDYNSDDDYNEEEYISTNSYNDEQQVRTSNKVDRNDPCPCGSGKKYKKCCIDKNN
;
A
#
# COMPACT_ATOMS: atom_id res chain seq x y z
N MET A 1 11.50 7.18 -26.61
CA MET A 1 12.96 7.01 -26.58
C MET A 1 13.28 5.73 -25.84
N SER A 2 14.24 4.94 -26.31
CA SER A 2 14.69 3.75 -25.55
C SER A 2 15.60 4.16 -24.36
N LYS A 3 15.76 3.25 -23.35
CA LYS A 3 16.70 3.48 -22.23
C LYS A 3 18.11 3.82 -22.74
N LYS A 4 18.59 3.14 -23.81
CA LYS A 4 19.89 3.37 -24.43
C LYS A 4 20.01 4.76 -25.04
N GLU A 5 18.95 5.28 -25.68
CA GLU A 5 18.94 6.63 -26.25
C GLU A 5 18.94 7.72 -25.17
N LEU A 6 18.25 7.50 -24.03
CA LEU A 6 18.25 8.41 -22.90
C LEU A 6 19.59 8.43 -22.16
N LEU A 7 20.23 7.27 -21.96
CA LEU A 7 21.56 7.16 -21.35
C LEU A 7 22.68 7.64 -22.28
N SER A 8 22.47 7.58 -23.61
CA SER A 8 23.38 8.12 -24.62
C SER A 8 23.08 9.58 -24.99
N SER A 9 22.27 10.30 -24.20
CA SER A 9 21.81 11.66 -24.48
C SER A 9 22.95 12.71 -24.52
N GLY A 10 24.20 12.29 -24.29
CA GLY A 10 25.40 13.09 -24.57
C GLY A 10 25.68 14.17 -23.53
N TYR A 11 25.32 13.91 -22.26
CA TYR A 11 25.75 14.74 -21.12
C TYR A 11 26.26 13.89 -19.97
N ASP A 12 27.17 14.48 -19.18
CA ASP A 12 27.70 13.88 -17.96
C ASP A 12 26.85 14.27 -16.75
N ILE A 13 26.80 13.38 -15.73
CA ILE A 13 26.15 13.64 -14.46
C ILE A 13 27.22 13.76 -13.39
N THR A 14 27.20 14.84 -12.62
CA THR A 14 28.12 15.08 -11.51
C THR A 14 27.40 15.23 -10.18
N SER A 15 28.04 14.80 -9.10
CA SER A 15 27.63 15.09 -7.72
C SER A 15 28.50 16.18 -7.06
N ASP A 16 29.37 16.84 -7.81
CA ASP A 16 30.24 17.90 -7.27
C ASP A 16 29.47 19.20 -7.04
N MET A 17 29.27 19.56 -5.78
CA MET A 17 28.60 20.79 -5.37
C MET A 17 29.31 22.07 -5.86
N ASN A 18 30.62 22.03 -6.16
CA ASN A 18 31.31 23.17 -6.74
C ASN A 18 30.87 23.44 -8.18
N PHE A 19 30.42 22.41 -8.89
CA PHE A 19 29.82 22.57 -10.21
C PHE A 19 28.58 23.47 -10.15
N MET A 20 27.69 23.26 -9.18
CA MET A 20 26.51 24.09 -8.98
C MET A 20 26.86 25.55 -8.68
N LYS A 21 27.88 25.77 -7.84
CA LYS A 21 28.38 27.12 -7.51
C LYS A 21 29.00 27.85 -8.70
N THR A 22 29.57 27.10 -9.62
CA THR A 22 30.11 27.66 -10.89
C THR A 22 28.98 27.98 -11.86
N LEU A 23 27.97 27.12 -11.92
CA LEU A 23 26.82 27.26 -12.84
C LEU A 23 25.88 28.39 -12.42
N TYR A 24 25.61 28.47 -11.11
CA TYR A 24 24.75 29.50 -10.49
C TYR A 24 25.54 30.32 -9.46
N PRO A 25 26.40 31.25 -9.92
CA PRO A 25 27.34 31.94 -9.02
C PRO A 25 26.62 32.78 -7.97
N VAL A 26 27.01 32.57 -6.73
CA VAL A 26 26.49 33.29 -5.57
C VAL A 26 27.62 34.10 -4.94
N PRO A 27 27.42 35.39 -4.63
CA PRO A 27 28.41 36.19 -3.91
C PRO A 27 28.80 35.56 -2.57
N HIS A 28 30.09 35.58 -2.24
CA HIS A 28 30.64 34.88 -1.07
C HIS A 28 29.88 35.24 0.24
N GLU A 29 29.57 36.51 0.44
CA GLU A 29 28.82 36.99 1.64
C GLU A 29 27.40 36.41 1.74
N LEU A 30 26.77 36.06 0.61
CA LEU A 30 25.45 35.43 0.55
C LEU A 30 25.56 33.91 0.66
N ASN A 31 26.58 33.31 0.05
CA ASN A 31 26.79 31.85 0.07
C ASN A 31 26.89 31.28 1.49
N ILE A 32 27.53 32.01 2.41
CA ILE A 32 27.63 31.63 3.84
C ILE A 32 26.25 31.56 4.53
N GLN A 33 25.23 32.22 3.99
CA GLN A 33 23.90 32.33 4.57
C GLN A 33 22.85 31.42 3.88
N LEU A 34 23.18 30.79 2.73
CA LEU A 34 22.19 30.06 1.93
C LEU A 34 21.47 28.97 2.71
N ASP A 35 22.19 28.14 3.48
CA ASP A 35 21.60 27.08 4.30
C ASP A 35 20.65 27.65 5.36
N THR A 36 21.07 28.74 6.01
CA THR A 36 20.24 29.42 7.00
C THR A 36 18.98 30.01 6.36
N LEU A 37 19.10 30.57 5.15
CA LEU A 37 17.99 31.13 4.39
C LEU A 37 17.03 30.02 3.94
N TYR A 38 17.56 28.91 3.47
CA TYR A 38 16.74 27.75 3.11
C TYR A 38 15.95 27.23 4.31
N ASN A 39 16.62 26.96 5.42
CA ASN A 39 15.97 26.55 6.68
C ASN A 39 14.93 27.58 7.17
N LEU A 40 15.12 28.86 6.86
CA LEU A 40 14.16 29.90 7.16
C LEU A 40 12.93 29.83 6.24
N ALA A 41 13.12 29.47 4.97
CA ALA A 41 12.04 29.25 4.01
C ALA A 41 11.18 28.03 4.42
N LEU A 42 11.82 26.93 4.82
CA LEU A 42 11.13 25.72 5.31
C LEU A 42 10.24 25.96 6.53
N LYS A 43 10.57 26.95 7.38
CA LYS A 43 9.76 27.28 8.56
C LYS A 43 8.43 27.98 8.24
N GLY A 44 8.18 28.40 7.01
CA GLY A 44 6.92 29.01 6.58
C GLY A 44 6.51 30.27 7.33
N LYS A 45 7.47 31.07 7.88
CA LYS A 45 7.12 32.23 8.70
C LYS A 45 6.93 33.50 7.87
N LYS A 46 5.73 34.09 7.89
CA LYS A 46 5.37 35.33 7.18
C LYS A 46 6.36 36.49 7.41
N SER A 47 6.95 36.59 8.62
CA SER A 47 7.96 37.59 8.94
C SER A 47 9.23 37.52 8.09
N SER A 48 9.50 36.35 7.46
CA SER A 48 10.69 36.15 6.63
C SER A 48 10.55 36.70 5.21
N ILE A 49 9.34 36.95 4.71
CA ILE A 49 9.09 37.43 3.34
C ILE A 49 9.89 38.69 3.04
N LYS A 50 9.83 39.71 3.94
CA LYS A 50 10.52 40.98 3.75
C LYS A 50 12.04 40.78 3.59
N LYS A 51 12.62 39.83 4.35
CA LYS A 51 14.05 39.51 4.26
C LYS A 51 14.39 38.97 2.88
N PHE A 52 13.60 38.01 2.36
CA PHE A 52 13.83 37.47 1.02
C PHE A 52 13.68 38.50 -0.09
N ILE A 53 12.64 39.33 -0.05
CA ILE A 53 12.46 40.42 -1.02
C ILE A 53 13.67 41.36 -1.02
N THR A 54 14.14 41.83 0.15
CA THR A 54 15.32 42.70 0.25
C THR A 54 16.58 42.01 -0.31
N LEU A 55 16.75 40.70 -0.08
CA LEU A 55 17.90 39.97 -0.62
C LEU A 55 17.81 39.80 -2.14
N ILE A 56 16.61 39.53 -2.68
CA ILE A 56 16.38 39.43 -4.12
C ILE A 56 16.67 40.77 -4.81
N GLU A 57 16.23 41.89 -4.24
CA GLU A 57 16.53 43.23 -4.74
C GLU A 57 18.05 43.53 -4.73
N LYS A 58 18.75 43.08 -3.68
CA LYS A 58 20.21 43.26 -3.56
C LYS A 58 20.98 42.34 -4.51
N TYR A 59 20.48 41.11 -4.75
CA TYR A 59 21.15 40.08 -5.54
C TYR A 59 20.21 39.50 -6.64
N PRO A 60 19.76 40.31 -7.58
CA PRO A 60 18.72 39.90 -8.56
C PRO A 60 19.12 38.76 -9.47
N LYS A 61 20.45 38.54 -9.65
CA LYS A 61 21.01 37.49 -10.51
C LYS A 61 21.18 36.12 -9.81
N VAL A 62 20.71 35.99 -8.56
CA VAL A 62 20.82 34.74 -7.79
C VAL A 62 19.44 34.05 -7.75
N PRO A 63 19.15 33.09 -8.66
CA PRO A 63 17.83 32.46 -8.77
C PRO A 63 17.44 31.69 -7.50
N ALA A 64 18.41 31.13 -6.76
CA ALA A 64 18.16 30.41 -5.52
C ALA A 64 17.36 31.24 -4.49
N LEU A 65 17.56 32.56 -4.41
CA LEU A 65 16.79 33.41 -3.48
C LEU A 65 15.30 33.46 -3.82
N LYS A 66 14.97 33.51 -5.13
CA LYS A 66 13.59 33.45 -5.58
C LYS A 66 13.01 32.05 -5.35
N ASN A 67 13.81 31.01 -5.60
CA ASN A 67 13.42 29.64 -5.31
C ASN A 67 13.07 29.46 -3.82
N TYR A 68 13.89 29.97 -2.90
CA TYR A 68 13.60 29.94 -1.47
C TYR A 68 12.36 30.76 -1.08
N LEU A 69 12.08 31.87 -1.78
CA LEU A 69 10.84 32.62 -1.59
C LEU A 69 9.61 31.83 -2.03
N SER A 70 9.71 31.09 -3.13
CA SER A 70 8.66 30.16 -3.58
C SER A 70 8.40 29.07 -2.54
N VAL A 71 9.48 28.43 -2.02
CA VAL A 71 9.41 27.46 -0.90
C VAL A 71 8.75 28.05 0.33
N LEU A 72 9.12 29.28 0.70
CA LEU A 72 8.52 29.98 1.84
C LEU A 72 7.01 30.15 1.68
N TYR A 73 6.56 30.55 0.49
CA TYR A 73 5.13 30.72 0.23
C TYR A 73 4.40 29.38 0.24
N SER A 74 4.99 28.32 -0.35
CA SER A 74 4.44 26.96 -0.29
C SER A 74 4.27 26.46 1.15
N ASN A 75 5.29 26.62 2.00
CA ASN A 75 5.23 26.24 3.43
C ASN A 75 4.35 27.17 4.30
N MET A 76 3.76 28.21 3.71
CA MET A 76 2.73 29.05 4.30
C MET A 76 1.33 28.74 3.77
N ASP A 77 1.20 27.65 3.00
CA ASP A 77 -0.03 27.28 2.29
C ASP A 77 -0.55 28.39 1.35
N ASN A 78 0.39 29.17 0.78
CA ASN A 78 0.08 30.24 -0.16
C ASN A 78 0.59 29.87 -1.56
N MET A 79 -0.06 28.85 -2.15
CA MET A 79 0.36 28.29 -3.42
C MET A 79 0.31 29.31 -4.57
N ASP A 80 -0.68 30.20 -4.61
CA ASP A 80 -0.77 31.24 -5.65
C ASP A 80 0.49 32.12 -5.69
N LYS A 81 0.98 32.55 -4.53
CA LYS A 81 2.20 33.33 -4.44
C LYS A 81 3.45 32.52 -4.76
N SER A 82 3.48 31.26 -4.38
CA SER A 82 4.56 30.33 -4.77
C SER A 82 4.63 30.23 -6.29
N TYR A 83 3.50 30.04 -6.95
CA TYR A 83 3.41 29.95 -8.43
C TYR A 83 3.80 31.26 -9.13
N GLU A 84 3.35 32.42 -8.63
CA GLU A 84 3.80 33.72 -9.15
C GLU A 84 5.34 33.84 -9.13
N VAL A 85 5.97 33.37 -8.07
CA VAL A 85 7.44 33.39 -7.93
C VAL A 85 8.09 32.39 -8.90
N ASN A 86 7.53 31.19 -9.08
CA ASN A 86 8.05 30.21 -10.05
C ASN A 86 8.02 30.76 -11.49
N HIS A 87 6.92 31.42 -11.89
CA HIS A 87 6.83 32.09 -13.19
C HIS A 87 7.86 33.22 -13.32
N TRP A 88 8.08 33.98 -12.23
CA TRP A 88 9.11 35.00 -12.20
C TRP A 88 10.53 34.42 -12.38
N ILE A 89 10.84 33.28 -11.73
CA ILE A 89 12.12 32.57 -11.91
C ILE A 89 12.31 32.20 -13.38
N VAL A 90 11.34 31.54 -14.00
CA VAL A 90 11.46 31.06 -15.38
C VAL A 90 11.63 32.22 -16.38
N ALA A 91 10.95 33.36 -16.12
CA ALA A 91 11.04 34.55 -16.97
C ALA A 91 12.42 35.23 -16.92
N GLU A 92 13.04 35.35 -15.72
CA GLU A 92 14.30 36.04 -15.54
C GLU A 92 15.52 35.13 -15.58
N HIS A 93 15.34 33.82 -15.29
CA HIS A 93 16.41 32.82 -15.22
C HIS A 93 16.02 31.55 -16.00
N PRO A 94 15.84 31.65 -17.33
CA PRO A 94 15.45 30.50 -18.15
C PRO A 94 16.48 29.36 -18.18
N GLU A 95 17.74 29.66 -17.79
CA GLU A 95 18.83 28.69 -17.62
C GLU A 95 18.73 27.89 -16.31
N TYR A 96 17.93 28.35 -15.34
CA TYR A 96 17.80 27.72 -14.03
C TYR A 96 16.83 26.54 -14.08
N VAL A 97 17.37 25.32 -14.06
CA VAL A 97 16.59 24.07 -14.27
C VAL A 97 15.47 23.94 -13.23
N PHE A 98 15.72 24.26 -11.97
CA PHE A 98 14.73 24.15 -10.90
C PHE A 98 13.49 25.03 -11.10
N GLY A 99 13.64 26.20 -11.71
CA GLY A 99 12.51 27.05 -12.04
C GLY A 99 11.52 26.36 -12.99
N LYS A 100 12.03 25.67 -14.03
CA LYS A 100 11.19 24.87 -14.94
C LYS A 100 10.61 23.65 -14.29
N ILE A 101 11.36 22.97 -13.40
CA ILE A 101 10.88 21.84 -12.63
C ILE A 101 9.69 22.27 -11.76
N ASN A 102 9.84 23.35 -10.98
CA ASN A 102 8.78 23.87 -10.12
C ASN A 102 7.53 24.30 -10.91
N MET A 103 7.71 24.94 -12.06
CA MET A 103 6.60 25.32 -12.93
C MET A 103 5.89 24.10 -13.52
N ALA A 104 6.63 23.04 -13.85
CA ALA A 104 6.05 21.78 -14.30
C ALA A 104 5.30 21.05 -13.17
N ILE A 105 5.79 21.11 -11.93
CA ILE A 105 5.09 20.61 -10.74
C ILE A 105 3.78 21.37 -10.55
N GLU A 106 3.78 22.71 -10.66
CA GLU A 106 2.56 23.51 -10.59
C GLU A 106 1.51 23.02 -11.61
N TYR A 107 1.91 22.85 -12.88
CA TYR A 107 0.99 22.37 -13.91
C TYR A 107 0.51 20.93 -13.65
N TYR A 108 1.35 20.08 -13.08
CA TYR A 108 0.98 18.74 -12.67
C TYR A 108 -0.10 18.76 -11.58
N LEU A 109 0.09 19.54 -10.52
CA LEU A 109 -0.86 19.70 -9.41
C LEU A 109 -2.20 20.28 -9.87
N LYS A 110 -2.16 21.27 -10.77
CA LYS A 110 -3.36 21.85 -11.40
C LYS A 110 -4.01 20.94 -12.46
N LYS A 111 -3.45 19.74 -12.73
CA LYS A 111 -3.88 18.81 -13.79
C LYS A 111 -3.85 19.44 -15.20
N GLU A 112 -3.07 20.49 -15.40
CA GLU A 112 -2.85 21.18 -16.67
C GLU A 112 -1.75 20.48 -17.51
N TYR A 113 -1.84 19.16 -17.65
CA TYR A 113 -0.81 18.31 -18.23
C TYR A 113 -0.34 18.74 -19.62
N SER A 114 -1.20 19.35 -20.42
CA SER A 114 -0.83 19.83 -21.76
C SER A 114 0.26 20.92 -21.77
N LYS A 115 0.42 21.66 -20.67
CA LYS A 115 1.42 22.73 -20.54
C LYS A 115 2.82 22.20 -20.14
N ILE A 116 2.93 21.01 -19.56
CA ILE A 116 4.20 20.47 -19.08
C ILE A 116 5.22 20.26 -20.23
N PRO A 117 4.85 19.72 -21.42
CA PRO A 117 5.78 19.63 -22.54
C PRO A 117 6.26 20.98 -23.11
N GLU A 118 5.54 22.07 -22.84
CA GLU A 118 5.98 23.41 -23.23
C GLU A 118 7.13 23.90 -22.35
N VAL A 119 7.17 23.46 -21.08
CA VAL A 119 8.18 23.85 -20.10
C VAL A 119 9.39 22.92 -20.15
N LEU A 120 9.16 21.59 -20.15
CA LEU A 120 10.22 20.56 -20.06
C LEU A 120 10.70 20.05 -21.43
N GLY A 121 10.06 20.52 -22.52
CA GLY A 121 10.28 20.00 -23.87
C GLY A 121 9.52 18.67 -24.11
N LYS A 122 9.08 18.46 -25.35
CA LYS A 122 8.27 17.29 -25.74
C LYS A 122 9.01 15.94 -25.52
N SER A 123 10.32 15.94 -25.58
CA SER A 123 11.14 14.71 -25.40
C SER A 123 11.43 14.38 -23.93
N MET A 124 11.15 15.30 -23.00
CA MET A 124 11.54 15.17 -21.59
C MET A 124 13.03 14.76 -21.45
N ASP A 125 13.91 15.58 -22.02
CA ASP A 125 15.36 15.33 -22.10
C ASP A 125 16.11 16.64 -21.83
N LEU A 126 16.95 16.63 -20.80
CA LEU A 126 17.70 17.80 -20.34
C LEU A 126 18.66 18.34 -21.41
N LYS A 127 19.34 17.47 -22.16
CA LYS A 127 20.28 17.90 -23.23
C LYS A 127 19.54 18.62 -24.35
N LYS A 128 18.33 18.17 -24.69
CA LYS A 128 17.51 18.85 -25.70
C LYS A 128 16.92 20.15 -25.20
N LEU A 129 16.65 20.24 -23.89
CA LEU A 129 16.15 21.46 -23.25
C LEU A 129 17.25 22.52 -23.07
N TYR A 130 18.49 22.05 -22.84
CA TYR A 130 19.69 22.87 -22.65
C TYR A 130 20.82 22.37 -23.56
N PRO A 131 20.77 22.59 -24.87
CA PRO A 131 21.70 22.00 -25.84
C PRO A 131 23.14 22.44 -25.63
N GLU A 132 23.38 23.60 -25.02
CA GLU A 132 24.71 24.14 -24.76
C GLU A 132 25.37 23.55 -23.49
N ARG A 133 24.64 22.72 -22.71
CA ARG A 133 25.17 22.10 -21.49
C ARG A 133 25.55 20.65 -21.73
N ASP A 134 26.81 20.31 -21.39
CA ASP A 134 27.35 18.93 -21.46
C ASP A 134 27.39 18.23 -20.11
N THR A 135 27.11 18.94 -19.02
CA THR A 135 27.08 18.39 -17.66
C THR A 135 25.88 18.93 -16.88
N PHE A 136 25.25 18.04 -16.10
CA PHE A 136 24.19 18.39 -15.17
C PHE A 136 24.50 17.83 -13.78
N HIS A 137 24.07 18.54 -12.75
CA HIS A 137 24.20 18.03 -11.40
C HIS A 137 23.13 16.98 -11.11
N ILE A 138 23.46 15.96 -10.29
CA ILE A 138 22.55 14.85 -9.98
C ILE A 138 21.19 15.32 -9.46
N VAL A 139 21.14 16.40 -8.67
CA VAL A 139 19.90 16.97 -8.14
C VAL A 139 19.02 17.59 -9.25
N GLU A 140 19.62 18.21 -10.28
CA GLU A 140 18.88 18.70 -11.44
C GLU A 140 18.28 17.53 -12.24
N VAL A 141 19.07 16.45 -12.40
CA VAL A 141 18.64 15.26 -13.17
C VAL A 141 17.55 14.51 -12.43
N SER A 142 17.71 14.27 -11.11
CA SER A 142 16.74 13.53 -10.31
C SER A 142 15.39 14.24 -10.30
N GLY A 143 15.40 15.52 -10.07
CA GLY A 143 14.18 16.29 -10.08
C GLY A 143 13.50 16.40 -11.42
N PHE A 144 14.26 16.57 -12.47
CA PHE A 144 13.70 16.57 -13.81
C PHE A 144 13.08 15.22 -14.17
N PHE A 145 13.72 14.11 -13.79
CA PHE A 145 13.17 12.78 -14.02
C PHE A 145 11.94 12.51 -13.16
N LYS A 146 11.94 12.94 -11.88
CA LYS A 146 10.74 12.84 -11.05
C LYS A 146 9.53 13.44 -11.77
N ILE A 147 9.57 14.73 -12.08
CA ILE A 147 8.39 15.37 -12.71
C ILE A 147 8.07 14.80 -14.09
N ALA A 148 9.05 14.35 -14.87
CA ALA A 148 8.81 13.67 -16.13
C ALA A 148 8.09 12.31 -15.93
N ILE A 149 8.47 11.53 -14.90
CA ILE A 149 7.80 10.27 -14.54
C ILE A 149 6.36 10.53 -14.09
N LEU A 150 6.14 11.51 -13.20
CA LEU A 150 4.81 11.89 -12.73
C LEU A 150 3.89 12.26 -13.93
N TYR A 151 4.37 13.12 -14.79
CA TYR A 151 3.63 13.56 -15.99
C TYR A 151 3.31 12.40 -16.93
N LEU A 152 4.32 11.62 -17.33
CA LEU A 152 4.16 10.50 -18.27
C LEU A 152 3.21 9.44 -17.69
N SER A 153 3.29 9.19 -16.40
CA SER A 153 2.36 8.30 -15.69
C SER A 153 0.92 8.82 -15.73
N ALA A 154 0.74 10.12 -15.49
CA ALA A 154 -0.59 10.75 -15.47
C ALA A 154 -1.26 10.78 -16.86
N VAL A 155 -0.47 10.87 -17.95
CA VAL A 155 -1.01 10.84 -19.33
C VAL A 155 -1.03 9.45 -19.95
N GLY A 156 -0.69 8.38 -19.19
CA GLY A 156 -0.75 6.99 -19.62
C GLY A 156 0.45 6.49 -20.43
N GLU A 157 1.51 7.29 -20.58
CA GLU A 157 2.75 6.93 -21.28
C GLU A 157 3.67 6.05 -20.39
N MET A 158 3.12 4.91 -19.89
CA MET A 158 3.70 4.09 -18.84
C MET A 158 5.08 3.51 -19.22
N GLU A 159 5.28 3.12 -20.49
CA GLU A 159 6.57 2.60 -20.95
C GLU A 159 7.67 3.67 -20.84
N GLN A 160 7.36 4.91 -21.23
CA GLN A 160 8.30 6.02 -21.15
C GLN A 160 8.57 6.46 -19.71
N ALA A 161 7.57 6.36 -18.84
CA ALA A 161 7.73 6.57 -17.39
C ALA A 161 8.63 5.50 -16.77
N GLN A 162 8.41 4.22 -17.08
CA GLN A 162 9.22 3.09 -16.56
C GLN A 162 10.69 3.23 -16.95
N ILE A 163 11.00 3.58 -18.20
CA ILE A 163 12.38 3.77 -18.67
C ILE A 163 13.09 4.83 -17.82
N ARG A 164 12.44 5.94 -17.49
CA ARG A 164 13.01 7.01 -16.67
C ARG A 164 13.14 6.61 -15.20
N LEU A 165 12.19 5.84 -14.70
CA LEU A 165 12.24 5.30 -13.35
C LEU A 165 13.43 4.33 -13.17
N ASP A 166 13.67 3.47 -14.16
CA ASP A 166 14.82 2.56 -14.16
C ASP A 166 16.14 3.34 -14.14
N ILE A 167 16.23 4.42 -14.94
CA ILE A 167 17.41 5.27 -14.96
C ILE A 167 17.60 6.00 -13.62
N LEU A 168 16.54 6.60 -13.09
CA LEU A 168 16.57 7.29 -11.80
C LEU A 168 16.99 6.35 -10.67
N THR A 169 16.52 5.10 -10.70
CA THR A 169 16.94 4.05 -9.75
C THR A 169 18.44 3.75 -9.81
N GLU A 170 19.04 3.79 -11.02
CA GLU A 170 20.47 3.54 -11.18
C GLU A 170 21.33 4.74 -10.74
N ILE A 171 20.90 5.98 -11.04
CA ILE A 171 21.72 7.17 -10.82
C ILE A 171 21.55 7.81 -9.44
N ALA A 172 20.37 7.65 -8.82
CA ALA A 172 20.02 8.27 -7.53
C ALA A 172 19.19 7.33 -6.64
N PRO A 173 19.71 6.15 -6.24
CA PRO A 173 18.94 5.09 -5.58
C PRO A 173 18.40 5.47 -4.19
N GLU A 174 18.98 6.46 -3.53
CA GLU A 174 18.60 6.90 -2.17
C GLU A 174 17.96 8.30 -2.16
N SER A 175 17.49 8.81 -3.31
CA SER A 175 16.89 10.14 -3.38
C SER A 175 15.41 10.11 -3.06
N ASP A 176 14.94 11.15 -2.35
CA ASP A 176 13.49 11.37 -2.11
C ASP A 176 12.72 11.50 -3.43
N ASP A 177 13.35 12.05 -4.49
CA ASP A 177 12.76 12.13 -5.83
C ASP A 177 12.42 10.76 -6.41
N LEU A 178 13.26 9.75 -6.15
CA LEU A 178 13.01 8.37 -6.58
C LEU A 178 11.82 7.77 -5.82
N GLU A 179 11.75 7.97 -4.51
CA GLU A 179 10.63 7.47 -3.68
C GLU A 179 9.30 8.03 -4.16
N ILE A 180 9.22 9.37 -4.35
CA ILE A 180 8.03 10.04 -4.88
C ILE A 180 7.67 9.51 -6.27
N ALA A 181 8.67 9.40 -7.17
CA ALA A 181 8.45 8.92 -8.53
C ALA A 181 7.94 7.46 -8.55
N LYS A 182 8.50 6.57 -7.72
CA LYS A 182 8.07 5.17 -7.59
C LYS A 182 6.63 5.07 -7.13
N THR A 183 6.29 5.76 -6.05
CA THR A 183 4.94 5.74 -5.47
C THR A 183 3.91 6.18 -6.50
N ASN A 184 4.12 7.35 -7.12
CA ASN A 184 3.18 7.87 -8.14
C ASN A 184 3.11 7.00 -9.39
N PHE A 185 4.23 6.43 -9.84
CA PHE A 185 4.24 5.48 -10.97
C PHE A 185 3.42 4.23 -10.65
N HIS A 186 3.55 3.64 -9.44
CA HIS A 186 2.79 2.47 -9.04
C HIS A 186 1.28 2.78 -8.96
N ILE A 187 0.89 3.91 -8.35
CA ILE A 187 -0.50 4.36 -8.31
C ILE A 187 -1.07 4.52 -9.73
N ALA A 188 -0.33 5.19 -10.63
CA ALA A 188 -0.76 5.37 -12.01
C ALA A 188 -0.84 4.03 -12.77
N LYS A 189 0.09 3.11 -12.52
CA LYS A 189 0.08 1.76 -13.09
C LYS A 189 -1.17 0.99 -12.66
N MET A 190 -1.53 1.05 -11.38
CA MET A 190 -2.76 0.46 -10.85
C MET A 190 -4.00 1.09 -11.50
N LYS A 191 -4.10 2.44 -11.51
CA LYS A 191 -5.20 3.18 -12.16
C LYS A 191 -5.31 2.86 -13.66
N ASN A 192 -4.19 2.74 -14.37
CA ASN A 192 -4.18 2.42 -15.81
C ASN A 192 -4.57 0.97 -16.07
N SER A 193 -4.13 0.05 -15.24
CA SER A 193 -4.59 -1.35 -15.25
C SER A 193 -6.10 -1.41 -15.01
N TYR A 194 -6.62 -0.70 -14.01
CA TYR A 194 -8.05 -0.59 -13.72
C TYR A 194 -8.84 0.02 -14.88
N ASN A 195 -8.37 1.12 -15.49
CA ASN A 195 -9.05 1.79 -16.61
C ASN A 195 -9.02 0.98 -17.93
N ASN A 196 -7.94 0.25 -18.18
CA ASN A 196 -7.87 -0.66 -19.33
C ASN A 196 -8.78 -1.87 -19.10
N PHE A 197 -8.84 -2.33 -17.87
CA PHE A 197 -9.71 -3.39 -17.41
C PHE A 197 -11.20 -3.04 -17.52
N SER A 198 -11.64 -1.88 -17.03
CA SER A 198 -13.04 -1.44 -17.16
C SER A 198 -13.50 -1.25 -18.63
N LYS A 199 -12.55 -1.12 -19.56
CA LYS A 199 -12.84 -1.08 -21.01
C LYS A 199 -12.90 -2.48 -21.64
N THR A 200 -12.15 -3.45 -21.10
CA THR A 200 -12.09 -4.83 -21.60
C THR A 200 -13.05 -5.76 -20.86
N ASN A 201 -13.41 -5.45 -19.63
CA ASN A 201 -14.29 -6.27 -18.78
C ASN A 201 -15.74 -5.78 -18.81
N LYS A 202 -16.30 -5.60 -20.02
CA LYS A 202 -17.75 -5.33 -20.16
C LYS A 202 -18.63 -6.52 -19.74
N ASP A 203 -18.06 -7.69 -19.50
CA ASP A 203 -18.74 -8.96 -19.29
C ASP A 203 -18.28 -9.69 -18.02
N SER A 204 -17.72 -8.99 -17.00
CA SER A 204 -17.48 -9.63 -15.69
C SER A 204 -18.81 -10.10 -15.11
N VAL A 205 -18.84 -11.34 -14.67
CA VAL A 205 -20.01 -11.95 -14.03
C VAL A 205 -19.75 -11.89 -12.52
N ASP A 206 -20.66 -11.26 -11.80
CA ASP A 206 -20.64 -11.19 -10.35
C ASP A 206 -21.76 -12.05 -9.76
N VAL A 207 -21.57 -12.57 -8.56
CA VAL A 207 -22.63 -13.23 -7.80
C VAL A 207 -23.54 -12.21 -7.13
N ASP A 208 -24.84 -12.51 -7.11
CA ASP A 208 -25.82 -11.81 -6.26
C ASP A 208 -25.73 -12.41 -4.84
N VAL A 209 -25.09 -11.68 -3.92
CA VAL A 209 -24.81 -12.17 -2.56
C VAL A 209 -26.10 -12.24 -1.77
N LYS A 210 -26.37 -13.41 -1.17
CA LYS A 210 -27.51 -13.63 -0.29
C LYS A 210 -27.37 -12.79 0.97
N LYS A 211 -28.41 -12.04 1.30
CA LYS A 211 -28.40 -11.20 2.49
C LYS A 211 -28.55 -12.02 3.78
N THR A 212 -27.82 -11.59 4.79
CA THR A 212 -27.92 -12.11 6.16
C THR A 212 -29.34 -11.94 6.68
N ILE A 213 -29.88 -12.96 7.32
CA ILE A 213 -31.23 -12.92 7.87
C ILE A 213 -31.22 -12.17 9.19
N LEU A 214 -31.81 -10.97 9.20
CA LEU A 214 -31.93 -10.16 10.42
C LEU A 214 -33.03 -10.69 11.33
N THR A 215 -32.75 -10.74 12.63
CA THR A 215 -33.71 -11.14 13.68
C THR A 215 -33.84 -10.06 14.76
N ASP A 216 -34.94 -10.06 15.49
CA ASP A 216 -35.19 -9.10 16.57
C ASP A 216 -34.76 -9.65 17.95
N ILE A 217 -33.84 -10.59 18.00
CA ILE A 217 -33.33 -11.19 19.23
C ILE A 217 -32.22 -10.27 19.81
N GLU A 218 -32.44 -9.85 21.07
CA GLU A 218 -31.49 -8.96 21.78
C GLU A 218 -30.74 -9.69 22.91
N THR A 219 -31.31 -10.81 23.39
CA THR A 219 -30.80 -11.52 24.58
C THR A 219 -29.54 -12.30 24.25
N GLN A 220 -28.45 -11.98 24.96
CA GLN A 220 -27.18 -12.72 24.86
C GLN A 220 -27.36 -14.16 25.40
N PRO A 221 -26.74 -15.16 24.76
CA PRO A 221 -26.77 -16.54 25.23
C PRO A 221 -26.03 -16.72 26.56
N GLU A 222 -26.45 -17.75 27.33
CA GLU A 222 -25.70 -18.17 28.50
C GLU A 222 -24.54 -19.10 28.12
N PHE A 223 -23.36 -18.84 28.71
CA PHE A 223 -22.16 -19.60 28.49
C PHE A 223 -21.85 -20.52 29.67
N ASN A 224 -21.21 -21.68 29.41
CA ASN A 224 -20.69 -22.57 30.45
C ASN A 224 -19.65 -21.85 31.32
N HIS A 225 -18.87 -20.97 30.70
CA HIS A 225 -17.76 -20.24 31.33
C HIS A 225 -18.01 -18.72 31.29
N LYS A 226 -18.06 -18.09 32.47
CA LYS A 226 -18.29 -16.64 32.59
C LYS A 226 -17.21 -15.78 31.89
N GLN A 227 -16.01 -16.31 31.75
CA GLN A 227 -14.91 -15.64 31.08
C GLN A 227 -15.22 -15.32 29.59
N ILE A 228 -16.10 -16.09 28.96
CA ILE A 228 -16.50 -15.88 27.55
C ILE A 228 -17.24 -14.55 27.38
N ASN A 229 -17.98 -14.07 28.41
CA ASN A 229 -18.61 -12.76 28.35
C ASN A 229 -17.59 -11.62 28.14
N LEU A 230 -16.35 -11.80 28.60
CA LEU A 230 -15.31 -10.79 28.45
C LEU A 230 -14.86 -10.61 27.00
N LEU A 231 -15.16 -11.55 26.08
CA LEU A 231 -14.87 -11.38 24.66
C LEU A 231 -15.73 -10.24 24.07
N TYR A 232 -16.92 -9.98 24.61
CA TYR A 232 -17.82 -8.90 24.21
C TYR A 232 -17.46 -7.53 24.82
N GLU A 233 -16.49 -7.50 25.73
CA GLU A 233 -16.07 -6.31 26.48
C GLU A 233 -14.68 -5.81 26.08
N ASN A 234 -14.00 -6.52 25.18
CA ASN A 234 -12.63 -6.25 24.77
C ASN A 234 -12.51 -6.05 23.26
N ASP A 235 -11.68 -5.08 22.89
CA ASP A 235 -11.24 -4.82 21.52
C ASP A 235 -10.01 -5.68 21.16
N PHE A 236 -9.34 -5.34 20.05
CA PHE A 236 -8.11 -6.02 19.60
C PHE A 236 -6.92 -5.84 20.56
N LEU A 237 -7.00 -4.96 21.58
CA LEU A 237 -5.98 -4.80 22.63
C LEU A 237 -6.23 -5.74 23.82
N ILE A 238 -7.07 -6.75 23.66
CA ILE A 238 -7.39 -7.74 24.69
C ILE A 238 -6.16 -8.26 25.44
N ASP A 239 -6.25 -8.35 26.79
CA ASP A 239 -5.11 -8.77 27.62
C ASP A 239 -4.69 -10.22 27.31
N LYS A 240 -3.40 -10.41 27.06
CA LYS A 240 -2.79 -11.72 26.83
C LYS A 240 -3.07 -12.72 27.97
N ASN A 241 -3.17 -12.25 29.22
CA ASN A 241 -3.47 -13.14 30.36
C ASN A 241 -4.93 -13.64 30.27
N LEU A 242 -5.87 -12.79 29.86
CA LEU A 242 -7.25 -13.19 29.65
C LEU A 242 -7.35 -14.28 28.59
N ILE A 243 -6.72 -14.11 27.43
CA ILE A 243 -6.65 -15.14 26.37
C ILE A 243 -6.03 -16.43 26.92
N THR A 244 -4.93 -16.32 27.68
CA THR A 244 -4.26 -17.47 28.29
C THR A 244 -5.17 -18.21 29.27
N ASP A 245 -5.98 -17.49 30.05
CA ASP A 245 -6.89 -18.10 31.03
C ASP A 245 -8.10 -18.76 30.34
N ILE A 246 -8.62 -18.17 29.26
CA ILE A 246 -9.65 -18.80 28.43
C ILE A 246 -9.13 -20.10 27.80
N LEU A 247 -7.92 -20.10 27.27
CA LEU A 247 -7.28 -21.29 26.67
C LEU A 247 -7.05 -22.44 27.67
N LYS A 248 -7.07 -22.18 29.00
CA LYS A 248 -6.97 -23.22 30.05
C LYS A 248 -8.31 -23.87 30.37
N LEU A 249 -9.42 -23.35 29.88
CA LEU A 249 -10.73 -23.93 30.11
C LEU A 249 -10.86 -25.34 29.50
N PRO A 250 -11.74 -26.21 30.03
CA PRO A 250 -11.93 -27.54 29.47
C PRO A 250 -12.33 -27.46 27.99
N ARG A 251 -11.56 -28.09 27.11
CA ARG A 251 -11.61 -27.96 25.65
C ARG A 251 -13.06 -28.12 25.09
N GLN A 252 -13.78 -29.17 25.51
CA GLN A 252 -15.09 -29.44 24.95
C GLN A 252 -16.10 -28.33 25.25
N SER A 253 -16.21 -27.90 26.52
CA SER A 253 -17.14 -26.82 26.90
C SER A 253 -16.68 -25.45 26.40
N LEU A 254 -15.37 -25.24 26.19
CA LEU A 254 -14.86 -24.04 25.54
C LEU A 254 -15.31 -23.98 24.06
N ILE A 255 -15.20 -25.08 23.32
CA ILE A 255 -15.67 -25.18 21.92
C ILE A 255 -17.19 -24.89 21.86
N GLU A 256 -17.97 -25.48 22.76
CA GLU A 256 -19.42 -25.24 22.82
C GLU A 256 -19.74 -23.76 23.06
N ASP A 257 -19.02 -23.10 23.97
CA ASP A 257 -19.21 -21.68 24.24
C ASP A 257 -18.79 -20.80 23.06
N LEU A 258 -17.63 -21.08 22.45
CA LEU A 258 -17.14 -20.33 21.28
C LEU A 258 -18.07 -20.49 20.06
N ASN A 259 -18.61 -21.69 19.85
CA ASN A 259 -19.63 -21.90 18.81
C ASN A 259 -20.89 -21.08 19.08
N LYS A 260 -21.35 -21.00 20.34
CA LYS A 260 -22.46 -20.12 20.72
C LYS A 260 -22.14 -18.63 20.46
N VAL A 261 -20.89 -18.20 20.63
CA VAL A 261 -20.45 -16.84 20.28
C VAL A 261 -20.60 -16.59 18.78
N LEU A 262 -20.22 -17.54 17.93
CA LEU A 262 -20.41 -17.44 16.49
C LEU A 262 -21.89 -17.42 16.11
N ASP A 263 -22.69 -18.33 16.66
CA ASP A 263 -24.13 -18.37 16.42
C ASP A 263 -24.81 -17.06 16.88
N ASP A 264 -24.40 -16.51 18.03
CA ASP A 264 -24.90 -15.26 18.59
C ASP A 264 -24.60 -14.05 17.68
N SER A 265 -23.45 -14.02 17.05
CA SER A 265 -23.08 -12.96 16.12
C SER A 265 -24.03 -12.87 14.93
N ILE A 266 -24.51 -14.01 14.44
CA ILE A 266 -25.47 -14.11 13.35
C ILE A 266 -26.88 -13.76 13.85
N ILE A 267 -27.30 -14.38 14.96
CA ILE A 267 -28.64 -14.23 15.50
C ILE A 267 -28.90 -12.79 15.96
N ARG A 268 -27.95 -12.15 16.64
CA ARG A 268 -28.06 -10.78 17.12
C ARG A 268 -27.44 -9.72 16.21
N PHE A 269 -27.18 -10.02 14.96
CA PHE A 269 -26.55 -9.07 14.04
C PHE A 269 -27.33 -7.76 13.94
N ASN A 270 -28.67 -7.82 13.76
CA ASN A 270 -29.54 -6.64 13.75
C ASN A 270 -29.42 -5.78 15.03
N PHE A 271 -29.34 -6.42 16.19
CA PHE A 271 -29.14 -5.72 17.45
C PHE A 271 -27.81 -4.93 17.49
N PHE A 272 -26.73 -5.50 16.99
CA PHE A 272 -25.43 -4.82 16.95
C PHE A 272 -25.40 -3.71 15.90
N LEU A 273 -26.00 -3.90 14.72
CA LEU A 273 -26.16 -2.85 13.71
C LEU A 273 -26.91 -1.63 14.27
N LEU A 274 -28.06 -1.86 14.91
CA LEU A 274 -28.84 -0.78 15.52
C LEU A 274 -28.11 -0.07 16.67
N LYS A 275 -27.21 -0.76 17.35
CA LYS A 275 -26.34 -0.13 18.36
C LYS A 275 -25.21 0.69 17.72
N ALA A 276 -24.66 0.24 16.62
CA ALA A 276 -23.58 0.94 15.91
C ALA A 276 -24.03 2.30 15.35
N ASP A 277 -25.32 2.46 15.05
CA ASP A 277 -25.91 3.73 14.60
C ASP A 277 -26.00 4.82 15.69
N ASN A 278 -25.69 4.48 16.95
CA ASN A 278 -25.72 5.43 18.05
C ASN A 278 -24.34 6.08 18.26
N GLU A 279 -24.31 7.41 18.52
CA GLU A 279 -23.09 8.19 18.75
C GLU A 279 -22.22 7.69 19.93
N ASP A 280 -22.79 6.93 20.87
CA ASP A 280 -22.08 6.35 22.02
C ASP A 280 -21.66 4.88 21.81
N PHE A 281 -21.60 4.40 20.56
CA PHE A 281 -21.22 3.02 20.29
C PHE A 281 -19.72 2.80 20.58
N ASP A 282 -19.41 1.71 21.27
CA ASP A 282 -18.05 1.32 21.65
C ASP A 282 -17.56 0.22 20.70
N ASP A 283 -16.45 0.44 20.01
CA ASP A 283 -15.84 -0.45 19.01
C ASP A 283 -15.58 -1.87 19.52
N LYS A 284 -15.45 -2.08 20.84
CA LYS A 284 -15.28 -3.42 21.43
C LYS A 284 -16.35 -4.42 21.02
N TYR A 285 -17.55 -3.97 20.65
CA TYR A 285 -18.65 -4.83 20.20
C TYR A 285 -18.44 -5.44 18.80
N PHE A 286 -17.42 -5.04 18.07
CA PHE A 286 -17.07 -5.66 16.78
C PHE A 286 -16.19 -6.91 16.93
N TYR A 287 -15.36 -6.99 17.97
CA TYR A 287 -14.23 -7.93 18.00
C TYR A 287 -14.53 -9.31 18.57
N PHE A 288 -15.67 -9.54 19.21
CA PHE A 288 -15.96 -10.83 19.87
C PHE A 288 -16.01 -12.01 18.88
N VAL A 289 -16.44 -11.79 17.64
CA VAL A 289 -16.44 -12.81 16.58
C VAL A 289 -15.00 -13.18 16.20
N MET A 290 -14.16 -12.19 16.00
CA MET A 290 -12.74 -12.39 15.72
C MET A 290 -12.05 -13.14 16.87
N HIS A 291 -12.33 -12.76 18.13
CA HIS A 291 -11.80 -13.47 19.30
C HIS A 291 -12.20 -14.94 19.30
N ALA A 292 -13.46 -15.25 19.04
CA ALA A 292 -13.96 -16.64 19.01
C ALA A 292 -13.29 -17.45 17.90
N LEU A 293 -13.18 -16.89 16.69
CA LEU A 293 -12.51 -17.53 15.56
C LEU A 293 -11.02 -17.82 15.85
N PHE A 294 -10.29 -16.87 16.43
CA PHE A 294 -8.87 -17.04 16.77
C PHE A 294 -8.66 -18.06 17.89
N LEU A 295 -9.54 -18.08 18.89
CA LEU A 295 -9.49 -19.08 19.98
C LEU A 295 -9.78 -20.49 19.45
N LEU A 296 -10.79 -20.66 18.59
CA LEU A 296 -11.08 -21.93 17.92
C LEU A 296 -9.91 -22.41 17.08
N ALA A 297 -9.24 -21.50 16.36
CA ALA A 297 -8.04 -21.81 15.60
C ALA A 297 -6.87 -22.23 16.50
N GLU A 298 -6.66 -21.54 17.64
CA GLU A 298 -5.54 -21.84 18.54
C GLU A 298 -5.68 -23.21 19.20
N ILE A 299 -6.91 -23.62 19.54
CA ILE A 299 -7.17 -24.97 20.08
C ILE A 299 -7.42 -26.02 19.01
N GLU A 300 -7.23 -25.68 17.72
CA GLU A 300 -7.41 -26.57 16.56
C GLU A 300 -8.79 -27.29 16.58
N ALA A 301 -9.86 -26.50 16.80
CA ALA A 301 -11.22 -27.00 16.99
C ALA A 301 -11.86 -27.45 15.66
N SER A 302 -11.49 -28.61 15.15
CA SER A 302 -12.06 -29.17 13.91
C SER A 302 -13.57 -29.47 14.03
N GLU A 303 -14.07 -29.59 15.24
CA GLU A 303 -15.51 -29.76 15.53
C GLU A 303 -16.33 -28.52 15.17
N SER A 304 -15.71 -27.34 15.08
CA SER A 304 -16.36 -26.04 14.81
C SER A 304 -16.41 -25.66 13.33
N VAL A 305 -15.93 -26.50 12.43
CA VAL A 305 -15.83 -26.18 10.98
C VAL A 305 -17.18 -25.73 10.41
N GLU A 306 -18.28 -26.38 10.74
CA GLU A 306 -19.60 -25.98 10.23
C GLU A 306 -20.04 -24.62 10.80
N ASN A 307 -19.79 -24.30 12.08
CA ASN A 307 -20.09 -23.00 12.64
C ASN A 307 -19.23 -21.89 11.97
N ILE A 308 -17.96 -22.18 11.68
CA ILE A 308 -17.08 -21.25 10.95
C ILE A 308 -17.59 -21.04 9.53
N LEU A 309 -18.00 -22.10 8.82
CA LEU A 309 -18.57 -21.98 7.48
C LEU A 309 -19.94 -21.26 7.51
N GLU A 310 -20.71 -21.39 8.59
CA GLU A 310 -21.96 -20.64 8.74
C GLU A 310 -21.71 -19.14 8.90
N VAL A 311 -20.67 -18.73 9.62
CA VAL A 311 -20.19 -17.33 9.63
C VAL A 311 -19.84 -16.89 8.21
N LEU A 312 -19.09 -17.69 7.46
CA LEU A 312 -18.67 -17.36 6.08
C LEU A 312 -19.82 -17.40 5.05
N ARG A 313 -21.02 -17.86 5.42
CA ARG A 313 -22.24 -17.79 4.59
C ARG A 313 -22.97 -16.47 4.70
N GLN A 314 -22.58 -15.61 5.64
CA GLN A 314 -23.17 -14.31 5.81
C GLN A 314 -22.74 -13.35 4.69
N ASP A 315 -23.42 -12.22 4.52
CA ASP A 315 -23.17 -11.26 3.46
C ASP A 315 -21.96 -10.34 3.71
N ASP A 316 -21.71 -9.47 2.75
CA ASP A 316 -20.68 -8.46 2.77
C ASP A 316 -20.80 -7.49 3.95
N GLU A 317 -22.02 -7.03 4.28
CA GLU A 317 -22.29 -6.13 5.41
C GLU A 317 -21.92 -6.78 6.76
N TYR A 318 -22.26 -8.06 6.95
CA TYR A 318 -21.83 -8.82 8.12
C TYR A 318 -20.30 -8.97 8.19
N MET A 319 -19.66 -9.27 7.06
CA MET A 319 -18.20 -9.44 6.99
C MET A 319 -17.49 -8.14 7.31
N ASP A 320 -17.89 -7.04 6.71
CA ASP A 320 -17.30 -5.72 6.96
C ASP A 320 -17.48 -5.30 8.43
N PHE A 321 -18.65 -5.58 9.00
CA PHE A 321 -18.97 -5.23 10.38
C PHE A 321 -18.07 -5.95 11.41
N TYR A 322 -17.84 -7.25 11.26
CA TYR A 322 -17.14 -8.05 12.28
C TYR A 322 -15.70 -8.39 11.94
N LEU A 323 -15.34 -8.49 10.67
CA LEU A 323 -14.04 -9.00 10.26
C LEU A 323 -13.21 -7.97 9.47
N GLY A 324 -13.83 -7.13 8.64
CA GLY A 324 -13.11 -6.19 7.81
C GLY A 324 -11.92 -6.84 7.10
N ASP A 325 -10.75 -6.20 7.17
CA ASP A 325 -9.50 -6.71 6.58
C ASP A 325 -9.03 -8.05 7.16
N THR A 326 -9.46 -8.42 8.37
CA THR A 326 -9.15 -9.72 8.99
C THR A 326 -9.65 -10.89 8.14
N LEU A 327 -10.74 -10.70 7.38
CA LEU A 327 -11.28 -11.71 6.46
C LEU A 327 -10.25 -12.11 5.39
N THR A 328 -9.63 -11.14 4.76
CA THR A 328 -8.67 -11.39 3.66
C THR A 328 -7.28 -11.75 4.15
N GLU A 329 -6.89 -11.29 5.33
CA GLU A 329 -5.52 -11.45 5.82
C GLU A 329 -5.30 -12.68 6.70
N PHE A 330 -6.32 -13.09 7.48
CA PHE A 330 -6.14 -14.13 8.49
C PHE A 330 -7.16 -15.25 8.47
N MET A 331 -8.27 -15.11 7.74
CA MET A 331 -9.31 -16.12 7.78
C MET A 331 -8.84 -17.47 7.22
N TRP A 332 -7.96 -17.47 6.20
CA TRP A 332 -7.32 -18.68 5.70
C TRP A 332 -6.62 -19.48 6.82
N LEU A 333 -5.93 -18.78 7.75
CA LEU A 333 -5.22 -19.41 8.86
C LEU A 333 -6.17 -20.02 9.89
N VAL A 334 -7.29 -19.32 10.18
CA VAL A 334 -8.36 -19.85 11.05
C VAL A 334 -8.89 -21.16 10.46
N ILE A 335 -9.26 -21.15 9.19
CA ILE A 335 -9.76 -22.32 8.48
C ILE A 335 -8.69 -23.42 8.44
N TYR A 336 -7.42 -23.08 8.17
CA TYR A 336 -6.32 -24.04 8.11
C TYR A 336 -6.09 -24.78 9.44
N LYS A 337 -6.08 -24.05 10.55
CA LYS A 337 -5.88 -24.63 11.89
C LYS A 337 -7.06 -25.49 12.35
N THR A 338 -8.26 -25.18 11.90
CA THR A 338 -9.49 -25.94 12.18
C THR A 338 -9.83 -26.95 11.09
N ALA A 339 -8.99 -27.06 10.04
CA ALA A 339 -9.30 -27.87 8.86
C ALA A 339 -9.52 -29.35 9.18
N TYR A 340 -10.58 -29.89 8.60
CA TYR A 340 -10.82 -31.31 8.59
C TYR A 340 -9.72 -32.06 7.81
N PRO A 341 -9.49 -33.34 8.10
CA PRO A 341 -8.56 -34.17 7.33
C PRO A 341 -8.86 -34.23 5.83
N LYS A 342 -10.13 -34.04 5.43
CA LYS A 342 -10.60 -34.08 4.04
C LYS A 342 -11.12 -32.75 3.57
N LEU A 343 -10.77 -32.33 2.34
CA LEU A 343 -11.18 -31.04 1.76
C LEU A 343 -12.59 -31.04 1.16
N ASP A 344 -13.34 -32.16 1.24
CA ASP A 344 -14.66 -32.28 0.61
C ASP A 344 -15.72 -31.33 1.19
N ILE A 345 -15.62 -31.00 2.48
CA ILE A 345 -16.53 -30.06 3.12
C ILE A 345 -16.39 -28.64 2.51
N TYR A 346 -15.14 -28.20 2.32
CA TYR A 346 -14.84 -26.91 1.70
C TYR A 346 -15.21 -26.88 0.22
N LYS A 347 -15.06 -28.02 -0.49
CA LYS A 347 -15.51 -28.15 -1.88
C LYS A 347 -17.02 -27.97 -2.01
N LYS A 348 -17.81 -28.53 -1.10
CA LYS A 348 -19.28 -28.34 -1.06
C LYS A 348 -19.62 -26.86 -0.84
N TYR A 349 -18.93 -26.19 0.10
CA TYR A 349 -19.09 -24.78 0.35
C TYR A 349 -18.79 -23.93 -0.91
N MET A 350 -17.75 -24.24 -1.66
CA MET A 350 -17.42 -23.54 -2.92
C MET A 350 -18.53 -23.63 -3.97
N PHE A 351 -19.33 -24.72 -3.96
CA PHE A 351 -20.45 -24.91 -4.89
C PHE A 351 -21.73 -24.19 -4.48
N GLU A 352 -21.82 -23.65 -3.27
CA GLU A 352 -22.99 -22.94 -2.81
C GLU A 352 -23.17 -21.62 -3.58
N PRO A 353 -24.43 -21.30 -4.03
CA PRO A 353 -24.70 -20.09 -4.79
C PRO A 353 -24.84 -18.86 -3.88
N GLY A 354 -24.46 -17.69 -4.40
CA GLY A 354 -24.70 -16.38 -3.75
C GLY A 354 -23.93 -16.19 -2.46
N LEU A 355 -22.72 -16.73 -2.34
CA LEU A 355 -21.82 -16.46 -1.23
C LEU A 355 -20.83 -15.34 -1.60
N TYR A 356 -20.45 -14.56 -0.60
CA TYR A 356 -19.53 -13.45 -0.75
C TYR A 356 -18.16 -13.92 -1.26
N THR A 357 -17.65 -13.25 -2.27
CA THR A 357 -16.41 -13.60 -3.00
C THR A 357 -15.23 -13.84 -2.08
N PHE A 358 -14.96 -12.94 -1.15
CA PHE A 358 -13.79 -13.01 -0.27
C PHE A 358 -13.89 -14.14 0.76
N CYS A 359 -15.09 -14.56 1.15
CA CYS A 359 -15.27 -15.74 1.98
C CYS A 359 -14.84 -17.02 1.26
N LYS A 360 -15.21 -17.17 -0.03
CA LYS A 360 -14.75 -18.29 -0.87
C LYS A 360 -13.26 -18.20 -1.18
N ALA A 361 -12.72 -16.99 -1.38
CA ALA A 361 -11.29 -16.76 -1.59
C ALA A 361 -10.48 -17.22 -0.38
N SER A 362 -10.88 -16.89 0.85
CA SER A 362 -10.20 -17.36 2.07
C SER A 362 -10.18 -18.89 2.21
N VAL A 363 -11.24 -19.56 1.77
CA VAL A 363 -11.28 -21.05 1.70
C VAL A 363 -10.30 -21.56 0.66
N SER A 364 -10.22 -20.94 -0.51
CA SER A 364 -9.27 -21.29 -1.56
C SER A 364 -7.83 -21.11 -1.10
N GLU A 365 -7.52 -19.99 -0.46
CA GLU A 365 -6.20 -19.71 0.11
C GLU A 365 -5.79 -20.78 1.14
N MET A 366 -6.68 -21.17 2.05
CA MET A 366 -6.43 -22.28 2.97
C MET A 366 -6.05 -23.58 2.22
N VAL A 367 -6.74 -23.89 1.11
CA VAL A 367 -6.44 -25.08 0.30
C VAL A 367 -5.07 -24.95 -0.39
N ASN A 368 -4.72 -23.77 -0.91
CA ASN A 368 -3.40 -23.46 -1.45
C ASN A 368 -2.33 -23.68 -0.36
N GLN A 369 -2.49 -23.04 0.81
CA GLN A 369 -1.55 -23.19 1.92
C GLN A 369 -1.44 -24.64 2.40
N THR A 370 -2.50 -25.46 2.24
CA THR A 370 -2.42 -26.90 2.50
C THR A 370 -1.44 -27.58 1.55
N ALA A 371 -1.41 -27.26 0.26
CA ALA A 371 -0.41 -27.80 -0.67
C ALA A 371 1.03 -27.38 -0.31
N LEU A 372 1.21 -26.17 0.17
CA LEU A 372 2.51 -25.60 0.51
C LEU A 372 3.08 -26.10 1.85
N HIS A 373 2.22 -26.34 2.83
CA HIS A 373 2.61 -26.84 4.14
C HIS A 373 2.63 -28.38 4.22
N GLN A 374 1.73 -29.05 3.49
CA GLN A 374 1.54 -30.50 3.50
C GLN A 374 1.77 -31.06 2.09
N THR A 375 3.03 -31.07 1.65
CA THR A 375 3.40 -31.41 0.26
C THR A 375 2.92 -32.78 -0.21
N ASN A 376 2.70 -33.70 0.71
CA ASN A 376 2.11 -35.04 0.45
C ASN A 376 0.62 -34.94 0.04
N ARG A 377 -0.06 -33.83 0.31
CA ARG A 377 -1.46 -33.57 -0.08
C ARG A 377 -1.60 -32.81 -1.40
N ARG A 378 -0.51 -32.47 -2.06
CA ARG A 378 -0.53 -31.67 -3.30
C ARG A 378 -1.49 -32.24 -4.36
N ASN A 379 -1.50 -33.54 -4.55
CA ASN A 379 -2.40 -34.18 -5.54
C ASN A 379 -3.88 -34.01 -5.13
N GLU A 380 -4.22 -34.13 -3.86
CA GLU A 380 -5.57 -33.87 -3.34
C GLU A 380 -6.01 -32.43 -3.63
N VAL A 381 -5.11 -31.46 -3.41
CA VAL A 381 -5.34 -30.04 -3.70
C VAL A 381 -5.55 -29.81 -5.19
N ILE A 382 -4.72 -30.39 -6.06
CA ILE A 382 -4.90 -30.31 -7.53
C ILE A 382 -6.28 -30.81 -7.94
N GLU A 383 -6.73 -31.98 -7.45
CA GLU A 383 -8.05 -32.50 -7.79
C GLU A 383 -9.18 -31.65 -7.20
N TRP A 384 -8.97 -31.01 -6.04
CA TRP A 384 -9.91 -30.08 -5.47
C TRP A 384 -10.14 -28.86 -6.40
N TYR A 385 -9.06 -28.18 -6.85
CA TYR A 385 -9.16 -27.06 -7.80
C TYR A 385 -9.72 -27.51 -9.15
N ARG A 386 -9.32 -28.69 -9.64
CA ARG A 386 -9.84 -29.26 -10.90
C ARG A 386 -11.35 -29.41 -10.85
N ASP A 387 -11.90 -29.92 -9.75
CA ASP A 387 -13.33 -30.10 -9.58
C ASP A 387 -14.07 -28.77 -9.54
N ILE A 388 -13.50 -27.75 -8.84
CA ILE A 388 -14.05 -26.39 -8.77
C ILE A 388 -14.07 -25.75 -10.17
N PHE A 389 -12.94 -25.77 -10.90
CA PHE A 389 -12.88 -25.21 -12.25
C PHE A 389 -13.85 -25.92 -13.21
N ARG A 390 -13.97 -27.22 -13.13
CA ARG A 390 -14.94 -27.99 -13.92
C ARG A 390 -16.38 -27.67 -13.54
N PHE A 391 -16.66 -27.39 -12.32
CA PHE A 391 -17.96 -26.92 -11.87
C PHE A 391 -18.30 -25.57 -12.52
N PHE A 392 -17.42 -24.55 -12.44
CA PHE A 392 -17.64 -23.25 -13.11
C PHE A 392 -17.77 -23.37 -14.64
N LEU A 393 -16.98 -24.23 -15.27
CA LEU A 393 -17.08 -24.50 -16.72
C LEU A 393 -18.43 -25.08 -17.15
N LYS A 394 -19.09 -25.84 -16.28
CA LYS A 394 -20.40 -26.45 -16.54
C LYS A 394 -21.56 -25.56 -16.15
N SER A 395 -21.34 -24.64 -15.19
CA SER A 395 -22.38 -23.78 -14.65
C SER A 395 -22.78 -22.67 -15.63
N SER A 396 -24.00 -22.21 -15.49
CA SER A 396 -24.55 -21.04 -16.19
C SER A 396 -24.61 -19.82 -15.26
N ASN A 397 -24.65 -18.62 -15.83
CA ASN A 397 -24.79 -17.38 -15.04
C ASN A 397 -26.08 -17.31 -14.21
N LYS A 398 -27.10 -18.11 -14.57
CA LYS A 398 -28.38 -18.17 -13.83
C LYS A 398 -28.31 -18.92 -12.51
N GLU A 399 -27.26 -19.73 -12.30
CA GLU A 399 -27.10 -20.53 -11.08
C GLU A 399 -26.49 -19.73 -9.93
N ASN A 400 -26.12 -18.47 -10.17
CA ASN A 400 -25.55 -17.55 -9.17
C ASN A 400 -24.30 -18.10 -8.44
N VAL A 401 -23.42 -18.80 -9.20
CA VAL A 401 -22.18 -19.41 -8.71
C VAL A 401 -20.95 -18.92 -9.46
N ILE A 402 -21.13 -18.35 -10.66
CA ILE A 402 -20.03 -17.81 -11.46
C ILE A 402 -19.72 -16.42 -10.96
N ASP A 403 -18.48 -16.24 -10.55
CA ASP A 403 -17.91 -14.98 -10.07
C ASP A 403 -16.53 -14.84 -10.71
N SER A 404 -16.36 -13.84 -11.56
CA SER A 404 -15.12 -13.65 -12.32
C SER A 404 -13.94 -13.29 -11.42
N ASN A 405 -14.18 -12.53 -10.36
CA ASN A 405 -13.15 -12.14 -9.39
C ASN A 405 -12.70 -13.36 -8.58
N LEU A 406 -13.65 -14.16 -8.07
CA LEU A 406 -13.33 -15.42 -7.40
C LEU A 406 -12.51 -16.35 -8.31
N ILE A 407 -12.92 -16.53 -9.57
CA ILE A 407 -12.21 -17.41 -10.52
C ILE A 407 -10.79 -16.92 -10.75
N GLY A 408 -10.59 -15.61 -10.90
CA GLY A 408 -9.27 -14.99 -10.99
C GLY A 408 -8.43 -15.24 -9.74
N SER A 409 -9.01 -15.07 -8.56
CA SER A 409 -8.34 -15.35 -7.27
C SER A 409 -7.93 -16.82 -7.14
N LEU A 410 -8.80 -17.76 -7.53
CA LEU A 410 -8.47 -19.19 -7.53
C LEU A 410 -7.31 -19.52 -8.50
N ILE A 411 -7.26 -18.87 -9.66
CA ILE A 411 -6.13 -19.03 -10.59
C ILE A 411 -4.85 -18.47 -9.94
N HIS A 412 -4.91 -17.31 -9.27
CA HIS A 412 -3.78 -16.74 -8.55
C HIS A 412 -3.23 -17.73 -7.50
N GLU A 413 -4.10 -18.33 -6.69
CA GLU A 413 -3.73 -19.36 -5.73
C GLU A 413 -3.02 -20.57 -6.39
N VAL A 414 -3.49 -20.98 -7.58
CA VAL A 414 -2.85 -22.06 -8.35
C VAL A 414 -1.44 -21.67 -8.80
N LEU A 415 -1.19 -20.37 -9.05
CA LEU A 415 0.17 -19.90 -9.39
C LEU A 415 1.11 -20.08 -8.21
N ASP A 416 0.67 -19.82 -6.98
CA ASP A 416 1.50 -19.87 -5.77
C ASP A 416 2.10 -21.25 -5.52
N PHE A 417 1.30 -22.31 -5.65
CA PHE A 417 1.82 -23.68 -5.50
C PHE A 417 2.27 -24.33 -6.82
N LYS A 418 2.38 -23.54 -7.92
CA LYS A 418 2.82 -23.98 -9.24
C LYS A 418 2.00 -25.16 -9.78
N GLY A 419 0.68 -25.01 -9.78
CA GLY A 419 -0.29 -26.04 -10.20
C GLY A 419 -0.40 -26.19 -11.72
N VAL A 420 0.70 -26.48 -12.42
CA VAL A 420 0.77 -26.60 -13.89
C VAL A 420 -0.19 -27.65 -14.47
N GLU A 421 -0.56 -28.63 -13.66
CA GLU A 421 -1.49 -29.71 -14.01
C GLU A 421 -2.93 -29.22 -14.25
N LEU A 422 -3.25 -27.99 -13.86
CA LEU A 422 -4.56 -27.36 -14.00
C LEU A 422 -4.67 -26.47 -15.25
N MET A 423 -3.58 -26.29 -16.01
CA MET A 423 -3.59 -25.48 -17.22
C MET A 423 -4.72 -25.79 -18.21
N PRO A 424 -5.10 -27.08 -18.45
CA PRO A 424 -6.19 -27.39 -19.39
C PRO A 424 -7.57 -26.86 -18.96
N GLU A 425 -7.83 -26.79 -17.66
CA GLU A 425 -9.04 -26.20 -17.09
C GLU A 425 -8.95 -24.65 -17.11
N ILE A 426 -7.82 -24.08 -16.76
CA ILE A 426 -7.57 -22.63 -16.76
C ILE A 426 -7.75 -22.05 -18.17
N GLU A 427 -7.16 -22.66 -19.21
CA GLU A 427 -7.33 -22.20 -20.60
C GLU A 427 -8.80 -22.11 -20.99
N LYS A 428 -9.63 -23.09 -20.60
CA LYS A 428 -11.07 -23.11 -20.90
C LYS A 428 -11.83 -22.00 -20.12
N LEU A 429 -11.40 -21.65 -18.90
CA LEU A 429 -11.99 -20.54 -18.16
C LEU A 429 -11.76 -19.20 -18.87
N TYR A 430 -10.56 -19.00 -19.42
CA TYR A 430 -10.27 -17.84 -20.27
C TYR A 430 -11.05 -17.87 -21.59
N GLU A 431 -11.16 -19.03 -22.25
CA GLU A 431 -11.98 -19.20 -23.46
C GLU A 431 -13.47 -18.91 -23.22
N LYS A 432 -13.97 -19.17 -22.00
CA LYS A 432 -15.35 -18.87 -21.59
C LYS A 432 -15.54 -17.41 -21.18
N GLU A 433 -14.45 -16.61 -21.12
CA GLU A 433 -14.45 -15.18 -20.76
C GLU A 433 -15.03 -14.89 -19.36
N ILE A 434 -14.82 -15.80 -18.39
CA ILE A 434 -15.31 -15.67 -17.01
C ILE A 434 -14.20 -15.43 -15.99
N VAL A 435 -13.00 -15.03 -16.42
CA VAL A 435 -11.85 -14.79 -15.54
C VAL A 435 -11.65 -13.28 -15.36
N ASP A 436 -11.54 -12.85 -14.12
CA ASP A 436 -11.11 -11.47 -13.84
C ASP A 436 -9.58 -11.35 -14.03
N LEU A 437 -9.18 -10.57 -15.04
CA LEU A 437 -7.78 -10.38 -15.38
C LEU A 437 -7.03 -9.53 -14.34
N LEU A 438 -7.72 -8.74 -13.51
CA LEU A 438 -7.06 -7.97 -12.43
C LEU A 438 -6.54 -8.90 -11.34
N ALA A 439 -7.26 -9.97 -11.07
CA ALA A 439 -6.91 -10.88 -9.99
C ALA A 439 -5.69 -11.76 -10.34
N CYS A 440 -5.49 -12.14 -11.62
CA CYS A 440 -4.45 -13.11 -11.97
C CYS A 440 -3.66 -12.82 -13.27
N GLY A 441 -3.96 -11.71 -13.95
CA GLY A 441 -3.36 -11.39 -15.25
C GLY A 441 -4.00 -12.10 -16.45
N ASP A 442 -3.44 -11.86 -17.64
CA ASP A 442 -3.89 -12.55 -18.85
C ASP A 442 -3.34 -14.00 -18.94
N LEU A 443 -3.91 -14.80 -19.84
CA LEU A 443 -3.50 -16.19 -20.03
C LEU A 443 -2.01 -16.34 -20.39
N LYS A 444 -1.42 -15.37 -21.06
CA LYS A 444 0.00 -15.37 -21.43
C LYS A 444 0.88 -15.15 -20.21
N GLU A 445 0.48 -14.24 -19.33
CA GLU A 445 1.14 -13.98 -18.05
C GLU A 445 1.07 -15.19 -17.12
N VAL A 446 -0.11 -15.80 -16.98
CA VAL A 446 -0.31 -17.04 -16.21
C VAL A 446 0.59 -18.16 -16.72
N LYS A 447 0.65 -18.40 -18.03
CA LYS A 447 1.55 -19.41 -18.64
C LYS A 447 3.01 -19.10 -18.35
N LYS A 448 3.42 -17.85 -18.48
CA LYS A 448 4.79 -17.40 -18.21
C LYS A 448 5.16 -17.64 -16.76
N TYR A 449 4.27 -17.27 -15.83
CA TYR A 449 4.50 -17.41 -14.39
C TYR A 449 4.63 -18.90 -13.97
N LEU A 450 3.75 -19.75 -14.45
CA LEU A 450 3.82 -21.20 -14.16
C LEU A 450 5.07 -21.88 -14.74
N ALA A 451 5.60 -21.37 -15.86
CA ALA A 451 6.79 -21.91 -16.51
C ALA A 451 8.10 -21.48 -15.83
N ASP A 452 8.11 -20.40 -15.03
CA ASP A 452 9.33 -19.90 -14.36
C ASP A 452 9.54 -20.59 -13.01
N PRO A 453 10.61 -21.41 -12.88
CA PRO A 453 10.90 -22.11 -11.62
C PRO A 453 11.47 -21.20 -10.53
N LYS A 454 11.85 -19.95 -10.85
CA LYS A 454 12.48 -19.00 -9.93
C LYS A 454 11.49 -18.10 -9.23
N ASP A 455 10.25 -18.02 -9.71
CA ASP A 455 9.24 -17.22 -9.07
C ASP A 455 8.89 -17.74 -7.68
N ARG A 456 8.62 -16.80 -6.78
CA ARG A 456 8.37 -17.12 -5.37
C ARG A 456 7.09 -17.93 -5.22
N VAL A 457 7.19 -18.94 -4.36
CA VAL A 457 6.06 -19.62 -3.79
C VAL A 457 5.61 -18.83 -2.57
N SER A 458 4.37 -18.38 -2.53
CA SER A 458 3.82 -17.58 -1.43
C SER A 458 3.35 -18.50 -0.29
N LYS A 459 4.32 -19.05 0.46
CA LYS A 459 4.04 -19.85 1.64
C LYS A 459 3.93 -18.95 2.88
N GLU A 460 2.72 -18.79 3.38
CA GLU A 460 2.44 -17.97 4.55
C GLU A 460 2.89 -18.64 5.86
N LYS A 461 3.12 -17.84 6.90
CA LYS A 461 3.53 -18.37 8.20
C LYS A 461 2.32 -18.78 9.02
N ILE A 462 2.34 -20.00 9.56
CA ILE A 462 1.40 -20.43 10.61
C ILE A 462 1.87 -19.78 11.91
N ILE A 463 1.07 -18.88 12.44
CA ILE A 463 1.39 -18.10 13.64
C ILE A 463 0.43 -18.39 14.80
N SER A 464 0.82 -18.03 16.01
CA SER A 464 0.01 -18.19 17.22
C SER A 464 -1.06 -17.10 17.32
N ILE A 465 -2.08 -17.30 18.15
CA ILE A 465 -3.08 -16.27 18.46
C ILE A 465 -2.43 -14.98 18.97
N PHE A 466 -1.35 -15.07 19.74
CA PHE A 466 -0.65 -13.89 20.26
C PHE A 466 0.07 -13.10 19.18
N ASP A 467 0.62 -13.78 18.17
CA ASP A 467 1.23 -13.12 17.02
C ASP A 467 0.17 -12.50 16.10
N LEU A 468 -1.02 -13.12 16.00
CA LEU A 468 -2.17 -12.54 15.28
C LEU A 468 -2.56 -11.20 15.90
N TYR A 469 -2.83 -11.14 17.21
CA TYR A 469 -3.15 -9.88 17.88
C TYR A 469 -2.05 -8.82 17.71
N LYS A 470 -0.79 -9.23 17.81
CA LYS A 470 0.34 -8.32 17.59
C LYS A 470 0.35 -7.73 16.18
N LYS A 471 0.04 -8.51 15.14
CA LYS A 471 -0.07 -8.02 13.76
C LYS A 471 -1.21 -6.99 13.64
N ILE A 472 -2.41 -7.29 14.15
CA ILE A 472 -3.55 -6.38 14.13
C ILE A 472 -3.24 -5.06 14.85
N GLN A 473 -2.59 -5.12 16.00
CA GLN A 473 -2.16 -3.93 16.75
C GLN A 473 -1.17 -3.08 15.96
N THR A 474 -0.29 -3.72 15.17
CA THR A 474 0.69 -3.00 14.33
C THR A 474 0.00 -2.29 13.15
N TRP A 475 -1.05 -2.87 12.56
CA TRP A 475 -1.81 -2.23 11.49
C TRP A 475 -2.51 -0.97 12.01
N ASN A 476 -3.29 -1.10 13.08
CA ASN A 476 -3.98 0.04 13.65
C ASN A 476 -3.02 1.15 14.12
N ALA A 477 -1.82 0.81 14.61
CA ALA A 477 -0.82 1.82 14.97
C ALA A 477 -0.24 2.56 13.74
N ASN A 478 -0.18 1.92 12.59
CA ASN A 478 0.25 2.54 11.33
C ASN A 478 -0.87 3.41 10.73
N ASP A 479 -2.13 2.98 10.84
CA ASP A 479 -3.28 3.77 10.37
C ASP A 479 -3.47 5.04 11.20
N TYR A 480 -3.31 5.01 12.52
CA TYR A 480 -3.31 6.22 13.36
C TYR A 480 -2.15 7.20 13.06
N ASN A 481 -1.07 6.72 12.41
CA ASN A 481 0.01 7.57 11.93
C ASN A 481 -0.13 7.95 10.45
N SER A 482 -1.10 7.37 9.73
CA SER A 482 -1.40 7.65 8.32
C SER A 482 -2.67 8.49 8.12
N ASP A 483 -3.47 8.73 9.16
CA ASP A 483 -4.61 9.66 9.13
C ASP A 483 -4.20 11.14 9.07
N ASP A 484 -2.89 11.44 9.08
CA ASP A 484 -2.39 12.70 8.58
C ASP A 484 -2.42 12.66 7.04
N ASP A 485 -3.60 13.01 6.50
CA ASP A 485 -3.87 13.48 5.14
C ASP A 485 -2.90 12.98 4.06
N TYR A 486 -3.25 11.89 3.36
CA TYR A 486 -2.78 11.64 2.00
C TYR A 486 -3.31 12.73 1.07
N ASN A 487 -2.87 13.95 1.29
CA ASN A 487 -3.06 15.03 0.35
C ASN A 487 -1.93 14.91 -0.69
N GLU A 488 -2.23 14.33 -1.84
CA GLU A 488 -1.30 14.19 -2.99
C GLU A 488 -0.65 15.54 -3.32
N GLU A 489 -1.33 16.66 -2.99
CA GLU A 489 -0.86 18.03 -3.19
C GLU A 489 0.19 18.44 -2.13
N GLU A 490 0.07 18.01 -0.87
CA GLU A 490 0.98 18.38 0.20
C GLU A 490 2.33 17.64 0.09
N TYR A 491 2.32 16.35 -0.29
CA TYR A 491 3.54 15.55 -0.44
C TYR A 491 4.43 16.03 -1.60
N ILE A 492 3.82 16.53 -2.68
CA ILE A 492 4.55 17.06 -3.85
C ILE A 492 4.99 18.51 -3.61
N SER A 493 4.18 19.31 -2.89
CA SER A 493 4.45 20.74 -2.67
C SER A 493 5.55 21.01 -1.64
N THR A 494 5.72 20.14 -0.62
CA THR A 494 6.75 20.30 0.42
C THR A 494 8.18 19.98 -0.05
N ASN A 495 8.33 19.25 -1.17
CA ASN A 495 9.62 18.91 -1.77
C ASN A 495 10.02 19.86 -2.92
N SER A 496 9.93 21.15 -2.71
CA SER A 496 10.56 22.09 -3.63
C SER A 496 12.10 21.95 -3.51
N TYR A 497 12.74 21.85 -4.68
CA TYR A 497 14.17 21.48 -4.79
C TYR A 497 15.09 22.35 -3.95
N ASN A 498 15.91 21.64 -3.19
CA ASN A 498 17.05 22.18 -2.49
C ASN A 498 18.27 22.19 -3.40
N ASP A 499 18.93 23.34 -3.52
CA ASP A 499 20.25 23.45 -4.17
C ASP A 499 21.36 22.77 -3.35
N GLU A 500 21.08 22.30 -2.14
CA GLU A 500 22.06 21.73 -1.22
C GLU A 500 21.49 20.54 -0.44
N GLN A 501 21.42 19.37 -1.05
CA GLN A 501 21.42 18.13 -0.26
C GLN A 501 22.85 17.87 0.23
N GLN A 502 23.16 18.31 1.46
CA GLN A 502 24.24 17.70 2.20
C GLN A 502 23.89 16.23 2.42
N VAL A 503 24.77 15.34 1.95
CA VAL A 503 24.80 13.95 2.42
C VAL A 503 24.95 14.02 3.94
N ARG A 504 23.83 13.93 4.66
CA ARG A 504 23.84 13.75 6.11
C ARG A 504 24.32 12.35 6.39
N THR A 505 25.62 12.15 6.53
CA THR A 505 26.15 11.12 7.41
C THR A 505 25.78 11.54 8.84
N SER A 506 24.54 11.40 9.23
CA SER A 506 24.15 11.56 10.63
C SER A 506 24.51 10.27 11.36
N ASN A 507 25.72 10.17 11.83
CA ASN A 507 26.00 9.40 13.02
C ASN A 507 25.25 10.06 14.20
N LYS A 508 23.93 9.88 14.27
CA LYS A 508 23.16 10.18 15.47
C LYS A 508 23.61 9.20 16.54
N VAL A 509 24.51 9.69 17.41
CA VAL A 509 24.91 8.94 18.62
C VAL A 509 23.68 8.89 19.53
N ASP A 510 23.18 7.70 19.82
CA ASP A 510 22.07 7.51 20.75
C ASP A 510 22.49 7.93 22.17
N ARG A 511 21.54 8.39 22.99
CA ARG A 511 21.78 8.82 24.37
C ARG A 511 22.55 7.80 25.20
N ASN A 512 22.44 6.52 24.89
CA ASN A 512 23.07 5.40 25.61
C ASN A 512 24.37 4.91 24.98
N ASP A 513 24.75 5.38 23.79
CA ASP A 513 25.98 4.99 23.11
C ASP A 513 27.25 5.53 23.80
N PRO A 514 28.42 4.92 23.57
CA PRO A 514 29.70 5.48 24.02
C PRO A 514 29.89 6.89 23.46
N CYS A 515 30.29 7.82 24.31
CA CYS A 515 30.46 9.21 23.92
C CYS A 515 31.57 9.35 22.88
N PRO A 516 31.33 10.01 21.71
CA PRO A 516 32.34 10.18 20.66
C PRO A 516 33.56 10.99 21.08
N CYS A 517 33.55 11.64 22.26
CA CYS A 517 34.73 12.33 22.81
C CYS A 517 35.79 11.36 23.35
N GLY A 518 35.61 10.05 23.31
CA GLY A 518 36.57 9.06 23.79
C GLY A 518 36.64 8.87 25.32
N SER A 519 35.71 9.48 26.09
CA SER A 519 35.74 9.43 27.56
C SER A 519 35.33 8.10 28.18
N GLY A 520 34.87 7.12 27.38
CA GLY A 520 34.33 5.83 27.84
C GLY A 520 32.98 5.92 28.56
N LYS A 521 32.38 7.12 28.69
CA LYS A 521 31.07 7.34 29.32
C LYS A 521 29.96 7.32 28.27
N LYS A 522 28.73 7.00 28.68
CA LYS A 522 27.55 7.12 27.80
C LYS A 522 27.33 8.57 27.41
N TYR A 523 26.92 8.83 26.15
CA TYR A 523 26.75 10.18 25.57
C TYR A 523 25.88 11.09 26.45
N LYS A 524 24.77 10.57 27.01
CA LYS A 524 23.88 11.29 27.93
C LYS A 524 24.53 11.73 29.25
N LYS A 525 25.65 11.13 29.65
CA LYS A 525 26.39 11.44 30.89
C LYS A 525 27.70 12.17 30.62
N CYS A 526 27.94 12.62 29.41
CA CYS A 526 29.20 13.23 29.02
C CYS A 526 29.03 14.52 28.21
N CYS A 527 28.61 14.45 26.94
CA CYS A 527 28.61 15.60 26.04
C CYS A 527 27.21 16.06 25.60
N ILE A 528 26.13 15.37 25.99
CA ILE A 528 24.77 15.75 25.57
C ILE A 528 24.39 17.16 26.09
N ASP A 529 24.79 17.49 27.31
CA ASP A 529 24.47 18.79 27.96
C ASP A 529 25.52 19.89 27.66
N LYS A 530 26.58 19.59 26.87
CA LYS A 530 27.61 20.55 26.50
C LYS A 530 27.42 21.17 25.11
N ASN A 531 26.44 20.67 24.35
CA ASN A 531 26.09 21.13 23.00
C ASN A 531 24.71 21.80 22.94
N ASN A 532 24.18 22.28 24.06
CA ASN A 532 23.04 23.19 24.12
C ASN A 532 23.50 24.66 24.28
#